data_069ce9fdd99bb97150d32cde35022581
#
_entry.id   069ce9fdd99bb97150d32cde35022581
#
_cell.length_a   1.000
_cell.length_b   1.000
_cell.length_c   1.000
_cell.angle_alpha   90.00
_cell.angle_beta   90.00
_cell.angle_gamma   90.00
#
_symmetry.space_group_name_H-M   'P 1'
#
loop_
_entity.id
_entity.type
_entity.pdbx_description
1 polymer ?
#
loop_
_entity_poly.entity_id
_entity_poly.type
_entity_poly.pdbx_seq_one_letter_code
_entity_poly.pdbx_strand_id
1 'polypeptide(L)'
;MKKVYKTADALIGNTPLLEMTHLEKELGLKATVLAKLEYFNPAGSVKDRIARQMIDDAEKKGLLKPDSVIIEPTSGNTGIGLASVAAARGYRIIIVMPDTMSVERRQLMKAYGAELVLSEGAKGMKGAIAKADELAKETPNSFIPGQFVNPANPQAHYETTGPEIYR
;
A
#
# COMPACT_ATOMS: atom_id res chain seq x y z
N MET A 1 -29.45 -9.20 -4.63
CA MET A 1 -28.60 -10.03 -3.71
C MET A 1 -27.57 -9.12 -3.04
N LYS A 2 -27.30 -9.30 -1.74
CA LYS A 2 -26.20 -8.59 -1.06
C LYS A 2 -24.88 -9.03 -1.68
N LYS A 3 -24.00 -8.07 -2.02
CA LYS A 3 -22.68 -8.35 -2.57
C LYS A 3 -21.80 -8.94 -1.47
N VAL A 4 -21.33 -10.17 -1.64
CA VAL A 4 -20.41 -10.84 -0.71
C VAL A 4 -19.01 -10.78 -1.30
N TYR A 5 -18.07 -10.21 -0.56
CA TYR A 5 -16.66 -10.15 -0.92
C TYR A 5 -15.93 -11.36 -0.35
N LYS A 6 -15.04 -11.97 -1.12
CA LYS A 6 -14.29 -13.18 -0.70
C LYS A 6 -12.95 -12.87 -0.05
N THR A 7 -12.39 -11.70 -0.34
CA THR A 7 -11.07 -11.28 0.16
C THR A 7 -11.13 -9.83 0.62
N ALA A 8 -10.30 -9.45 1.59
CA ALA A 8 -10.26 -8.08 2.11
C ALA A 8 -9.79 -7.06 1.06
N ASP A 9 -8.86 -7.44 0.19
CA ASP A 9 -8.36 -6.56 -0.87
C ASP A 9 -9.42 -6.22 -1.93
N ALA A 10 -10.47 -7.02 -2.07
CA ALA A 10 -11.62 -6.71 -2.93
C ALA A 10 -12.46 -5.51 -2.42
N LEU A 11 -12.27 -5.10 -1.16
CA LEU A 11 -12.94 -3.94 -0.57
C LEU A 11 -12.19 -2.62 -0.80
N ILE A 12 -10.97 -2.67 -1.36
CA ILE A 12 -10.15 -1.49 -1.62
C ILE A 12 -10.82 -0.58 -2.65
N GLY A 13 -10.84 0.72 -2.36
CA GLY A 13 -11.44 1.73 -3.23
C GLY A 13 -12.91 2.02 -2.92
N ASN A 14 -13.56 2.74 -3.81
CA ASN A 14 -14.94 3.22 -3.65
C ASN A 14 -15.17 3.90 -2.29
N THR A 15 -14.18 4.65 -1.83
CA THR A 15 -14.25 5.39 -0.58
C THR A 15 -15.20 6.58 -0.70
N PRO A 16 -15.92 6.96 0.36
CA PRO A 16 -16.87 8.06 0.27
C PRO A 16 -16.20 9.42 0.19
N LEU A 17 -16.94 10.40 -0.33
CA LEU A 17 -16.67 11.82 -0.20
C LEU A 17 -17.51 12.38 0.95
N LEU A 18 -16.89 13.14 1.84
CA LEU A 18 -17.53 13.84 2.94
C LEU A 18 -17.44 15.35 2.72
N GLU A 19 -18.57 16.04 2.72
CA GLU A 19 -18.61 17.49 2.71
C GLU A 19 -18.23 18.07 4.07
N MET A 20 -17.31 19.03 4.09
CA MET A 20 -16.77 19.63 5.30
C MET A 20 -17.59 20.84 5.74
N THR A 21 -18.91 20.67 5.91
CA THR A 21 -19.89 21.73 6.12
C THR A 21 -19.58 22.66 7.29
N HIS A 22 -19.07 22.13 8.40
CA HIS A 22 -18.69 22.94 9.57
C HIS A 22 -17.48 23.84 9.26
N LEU A 23 -16.47 23.31 8.57
CA LEU A 23 -15.30 24.06 8.17
C LEU A 23 -15.66 25.18 7.19
N GLU A 24 -16.51 24.87 6.21
CA GLU A 24 -17.00 25.84 5.23
C GLU A 24 -17.72 27.02 5.92
N LYS A 25 -18.59 26.71 6.86
CA LYS A 25 -19.34 27.72 7.62
C LYS A 25 -18.42 28.55 8.52
N GLU A 26 -17.52 27.90 9.26
CA GLU A 26 -16.60 28.57 10.20
C GLU A 26 -15.66 29.54 9.48
N LEU A 27 -15.16 29.17 8.31
CA LEU A 27 -14.24 29.97 7.51
C LEU A 27 -14.92 30.85 6.47
N GLY A 28 -16.26 30.82 6.36
CA GLY A 28 -17.02 31.59 5.37
C GLY A 28 -16.64 31.27 3.92
N LEU A 29 -16.34 29.99 3.63
CA LEU A 29 -15.91 29.56 2.31
C LEU A 29 -17.06 29.65 1.30
N LYS A 30 -16.73 30.08 0.08
CA LYS A 30 -17.67 30.07 -1.06
C LYS A 30 -17.63 28.77 -1.86
N ALA A 31 -16.60 27.97 -1.64
CA ALA A 31 -16.40 26.69 -2.32
C ALA A 31 -16.89 25.54 -1.44
N THR A 32 -17.43 24.50 -2.05
CA THR A 32 -17.70 23.22 -1.39
C THR A 32 -16.38 22.49 -1.21
N VAL A 33 -16.09 22.07 0.02
CA VAL A 33 -14.87 21.34 0.38
C VAL A 33 -15.20 19.88 0.66
N LEU A 34 -14.68 18.97 -0.15
CA LEU A 34 -14.92 17.55 -0.03
C LEU A 34 -13.65 16.82 0.43
N ALA A 35 -13.78 15.97 1.44
CA ALA A 35 -12.74 15.08 1.91
C ALA A 35 -12.96 13.66 1.33
N LYS A 36 -12.00 13.13 0.58
CA LYS A 36 -11.99 11.72 0.13
C LYS A 36 -11.48 10.84 1.26
N LEU A 37 -12.36 10.03 1.85
CA LEU A 37 -12.08 9.32 3.11
C LEU A 37 -11.32 8.00 2.87
N GLU A 38 -10.04 8.09 2.54
CA GLU A 38 -9.19 6.94 2.20
C GLU A 38 -8.89 5.99 3.39
N TYR A 39 -9.16 6.41 4.62
CA TYR A 39 -9.05 5.53 5.79
C TYR A 39 -10.12 4.43 5.84
N PHE A 40 -11.14 4.49 4.99
CA PHE A 40 -12.10 3.40 4.81
C PHE A 40 -11.55 2.21 3.99
N ASN A 41 -10.38 2.35 3.38
CA ASN A 41 -9.72 1.17 2.81
C ASN A 41 -9.35 0.16 3.91
N PRO A 42 -9.31 -1.15 3.63
CA PRO A 42 -9.10 -2.21 4.64
C PRO A 42 -7.84 -2.06 5.50
N ALA A 43 -6.72 -1.60 4.92
CA ALA A 43 -5.50 -1.32 5.67
C ALA A 43 -5.38 0.15 6.11
N GLY A 44 -6.42 0.95 5.89
CA GLY A 44 -6.61 2.27 6.48
C GLY A 44 -5.98 3.44 5.73
N SER A 45 -5.57 3.29 4.47
CA SER A 45 -4.99 4.41 3.73
C SER A 45 -5.19 4.32 2.21
N VAL A 46 -4.91 5.45 1.53
CA VAL A 46 -4.86 5.50 0.05
C VAL A 46 -3.84 4.53 -0.55
N LYS A 47 -2.84 4.09 0.22
CA LYS A 47 -1.78 3.20 -0.26
C LYS A 47 -2.25 1.76 -0.50
N ASP A 48 -3.38 1.38 0.03
CA ASP A 48 -4.02 0.11 -0.30
C ASP A 48 -4.29 -0.01 -1.80
N ARG A 49 -4.68 1.10 -2.45
CA ARG A 49 -4.94 1.15 -3.90
C ARG A 49 -3.71 0.80 -4.71
N ILE A 50 -2.59 1.47 -4.44
CA ILE A 50 -1.34 1.21 -5.17
C ILE A 50 -0.77 -0.16 -4.84
N ALA A 51 -0.92 -0.64 -3.61
CA ALA A 51 -0.49 -1.97 -3.21
C ALA A 51 -1.20 -3.04 -4.02
N ARG A 52 -2.53 -2.97 -4.12
CA ARG A 52 -3.32 -3.88 -4.94
C ARG A 52 -2.92 -3.79 -6.42
N GLN A 53 -2.84 -2.58 -6.97
CA GLN A 53 -2.55 -2.39 -8.39
C GLN A 53 -1.17 -2.90 -8.80
N MET A 54 -0.13 -2.67 -7.97
CA MET A 54 1.22 -3.17 -8.25
C MET A 54 1.28 -4.69 -8.22
N ILE A 55 0.53 -5.34 -7.32
CA ILE A 55 0.43 -6.81 -7.26
C ILE A 55 -0.38 -7.33 -8.45
N ASP A 56 -1.54 -6.75 -8.77
CA ASP A 56 -2.37 -7.11 -9.93
C ASP A 56 -1.58 -7.03 -11.24
N ASP A 57 -0.81 -5.96 -11.43
CA ASP A 57 0.01 -5.74 -12.63
C ASP A 57 1.15 -6.77 -12.71
N ALA A 58 1.81 -7.06 -11.59
CA ALA A 58 2.87 -8.06 -11.53
C ALA A 58 2.36 -9.49 -11.81
N GLU A 59 1.19 -9.85 -11.28
CA GLU A 59 0.53 -11.14 -11.57
C GLU A 59 0.20 -11.25 -13.07
N LYS A 60 -0.43 -10.21 -13.65
CA LYS A 60 -0.79 -10.17 -15.07
C LYS A 60 0.43 -10.28 -15.99
N LYS A 61 1.57 -9.72 -15.59
CA LYS A 61 2.83 -9.78 -16.34
C LYS A 61 3.64 -11.06 -16.09
N GLY A 62 3.19 -11.93 -15.17
CA GLY A 62 3.89 -13.14 -14.78
C GLY A 62 5.19 -12.89 -13.99
N LEU A 63 5.34 -11.67 -13.46
CA LEU A 63 6.47 -11.29 -12.60
C LEU A 63 6.31 -11.78 -11.16
N LEU A 64 5.06 -11.94 -10.72
CA LEU A 64 4.70 -12.46 -9.41
C LEU A 64 3.96 -13.79 -9.59
N LYS A 65 4.52 -14.83 -8.99
CA LYS A 65 3.99 -16.22 -9.02
C LYS A 65 3.57 -16.64 -7.61
N PRO A 66 2.78 -17.72 -7.45
CA PRO A 66 2.31 -18.16 -6.13
C PRO A 66 3.43 -18.42 -5.10
N ASP A 67 4.62 -18.82 -5.55
CA ASP A 67 5.80 -19.07 -4.72
C ASP A 67 6.75 -17.85 -4.61
N SER A 68 6.37 -16.72 -5.17
CA SER A 68 7.18 -15.50 -5.14
C SER A 68 7.21 -14.86 -3.76
N VAL A 69 8.33 -14.19 -3.46
CA VAL A 69 8.52 -13.39 -2.26
C VAL A 69 8.50 -11.92 -2.63
N ILE A 70 7.57 -11.17 -2.07
CA ILE A 70 7.51 -9.72 -2.25
C ILE A 70 8.52 -9.08 -1.30
N ILE A 71 9.36 -8.18 -1.79
CA ILE A 71 10.33 -7.43 -0.98
C ILE A 71 10.14 -5.95 -1.28
N GLU A 72 9.83 -5.12 -0.27
CA GLU A 72 9.65 -3.68 -0.49
C GLU A 72 10.39 -2.86 0.59
N PRO A 73 11.24 -1.92 0.18
CA PRO A 73 11.84 -0.95 1.09
C PRO A 73 10.82 0.17 1.38
N THR A 74 10.20 0.14 2.55
CA THR A 74 9.19 1.13 2.93
C THR A 74 9.00 1.18 4.43
N SER A 75 8.75 2.37 4.96
CA SER A 75 8.51 2.59 6.39
C SER A 75 7.09 3.04 6.71
N GLY A 76 6.23 3.14 5.69
CA GLY A 76 4.93 3.79 5.82
C GLY A 76 3.76 2.95 5.34
N ASN A 77 2.70 3.66 4.96
CA ASN A 77 1.41 3.08 4.58
C ASN A 77 1.50 2.15 3.35
N THR A 78 2.49 2.34 2.48
CA THR A 78 2.70 1.41 1.35
C THR A 78 3.06 0.00 1.85
N GLY A 79 3.93 -0.09 2.86
CA GLY A 79 4.27 -1.39 3.48
C GLY A 79 3.07 -2.05 4.14
N ILE A 80 2.24 -1.26 4.83
CA ILE A 80 1.00 -1.76 5.46
C ILE A 80 0.03 -2.26 4.39
N GLY A 81 -0.19 -1.48 3.32
CA GLY A 81 -1.05 -1.88 2.21
C GLY A 81 -0.56 -3.14 1.50
N LEU A 82 0.75 -3.22 1.19
CA LEU A 82 1.34 -4.42 0.58
C LEU A 82 1.23 -5.64 1.48
N ALA A 83 1.50 -5.50 2.79
CA ALA A 83 1.35 -6.59 3.74
C ALA A 83 -0.09 -7.10 3.83
N SER A 84 -1.07 -6.18 3.84
CA SER A 84 -2.49 -6.53 3.84
C SER A 84 -2.91 -7.30 2.58
N VAL A 85 -2.50 -6.83 1.39
CA VAL A 85 -2.82 -7.51 0.12
C VAL A 85 -2.10 -8.84 0.01
N ALA A 86 -0.82 -8.91 0.42
CA ALA A 86 -0.06 -10.15 0.46
C ALA A 86 -0.72 -11.20 1.37
N ALA A 87 -1.17 -10.80 2.56
CA ALA A 87 -1.91 -11.68 3.47
C ALA A 87 -3.21 -12.19 2.85
N ALA A 88 -3.97 -11.31 2.16
CA ALA A 88 -5.23 -11.68 1.51
C ALA A 88 -5.05 -12.68 0.36
N ARG A 89 -3.88 -12.68 -0.30
CA ARG A 89 -3.57 -13.52 -1.46
C ARG A 89 -2.61 -14.68 -1.17
N GLY A 90 -2.10 -14.77 0.06
CA GLY A 90 -1.20 -15.86 0.47
C GLY A 90 0.25 -15.69 0.00
N TYR A 91 0.70 -14.46 -0.29
CA TYR A 91 2.09 -14.19 -0.62
C TYR A 91 2.95 -14.00 0.62
N ARG A 92 4.16 -14.53 0.58
CA ARG A 92 5.22 -14.17 1.51
C ARG A 92 5.71 -12.75 1.20
N ILE A 93 5.87 -11.93 2.23
CA ILE A 93 6.34 -10.55 2.08
C ILE A 93 7.39 -10.19 3.12
N ILE A 94 8.46 -9.54 2.67
CA ILE A 94 9.52 -8.98 3.50
C ILE A 94 9.49 -7.45 3.33
N ILE A 95 9.28 -6.74 4.43
CA ILE A 95 9.37 -5.28 4.46
C ILE A 95 10.72 -4.88 5.04
N VAL A 96 11.46 -4.07 4.30
CA VAL A 96 12.74 -3.53 4.72
C VAL A 96 12.56 -2.08 5.14
N MET A 97 12.97 -1.73 6.38
CA MET A 97 12.80 -0.36 6.89
C MET A 97 13.94 0.02 7.84
N PRO A 98 14.23 1.34 7.97
CA PRO A 98 15.15 1.81 9.01
C PRO A 98 14.67 1.45 10.43
N ASP A 99 15.59 1.14 11.32
CA ASP A 99 15.30 0.77 12.70
C ASP A 99 14.75 1.92 13.57
N THR A 100 14.79 3.14 13.04
CA THR A 100 14.21 4.35 13.67
C THR A 100 12.70 4.51 13.45
N MET A 101 12.08 3.63 12.65
CA MET A 101 10.64 3.72 12.34
C MET A 101 9.76 3.26 13.50
N SER A 102 8.51 3.77 13.53
CA SER A 102 7.57 3.56 14.63
C SER A 102 7.29 2.09 14.92
N VAL A 103 7.21 1.76 16.20
CA VAL A 103 6.94 0.39 16.68
C VAL A 103 5.54 -0.06 16.28
N GLU A 104 4.56 0.85 16.29
CA GLU A 104 3.17 0.58 15.94
C GLU A 104 3.04 0.09 14.49
N ARG A 105 3.74 0.75 13.56
CA ARG A 105 3.76 0.33 12.14
C ARG A 105 4.39 -1.05 11.96
N ARG A 106 5.48 -1.32 12.71
CA ARG A 106 6.12 -2.65 12.70
C ARG A 106 5.16 -3.73 13.21
N GLN A 107 4.46 -3.46 14.30
CA GLN A 107 3.48 -4.39 14.87
C GLN A 107 2.32 -4.66 13.91
N LEU A 108 1.81 -3.61 13.25
CA LEU A 108 0.73 -3.76 12.28
C LEU A 108 1.16 -4.60 11.07
N MET A 109 2.35 -4.35 10.50
CA MET A 109 2.85 -5.15 9.39
C MET A 109 3.08 -6.62 9.80
N LYS A 110 3.61 -6.87 11.00
CA LYS A 110 3.74 -8.22 11.57
C LYS A 110 2.39 -8.91 11.77
N ALA A 111 1.36 -8.16 12.19
CA ALA A 111 0.01 -8.69 12.35
C ALA A 111 -0.59 -9.17 11.02
N TYR A 112 -0.21 -8.54 9.90
CA TYR A 112 -0.52 -9.04 8.55
C TYR A 112 0.39 -10.19 8.09
N GLY A 113 1.33 -10.65 8.91
CA GLY A 113 2.24 -11.74 8.58
C GLY A 113 3.49 -11.33 7.81
N ALA A 114 3.80 -10.03 7.69
CA ALA A 114 5.01 -9.59 7.04
C ALA A 114 6.26 -9.87 7.89
N GLU A 115 7.32 -10.35 7.24
CA GLU A 115 8.66 -10.40 7.81
C GLU A 115 9.29 -9.01 7.77
N LEU A 116 9.91 -8.58 8.86
CA LEU A 116 10.56 -7.27 8.93
C LEU A 116 12.07 -7.43 8.98
N VAL A 117 12.75 -6.75 8.07
CA VAL A 117 14.19 -6.59 8.06
C VAL A 117 14.53 -5.13 8.38
N LEU A 118 15.26 -4.91 9.45
CA LEU A 118 15.66 -3.57 9.86
C LEU A 118 17.02 -3.22 9.24
N SER A 119 17.09 -2.05 8.62
CA SER A 119 18.34 -1.44 8.16
C SER A 119 18.82 -0.39 9.14
N GLU A 120 20.09 -0.04 9.05
CA GLU A 120 20.70 0.99 9.88
C GLU A 120 20.01 2.35 9.70
N GLY A 121 19.46 2.89 10.78
CA GLY A 121 18.67 4.13 10.77
C GLY A 121 19.44 5.33 10.25
N ALA A 122 20.75 5.42 10.53
CA ALA A 122 21.62 6.49 10.06
C ALA A 122 21.68 6.58 8.51
N LYS A 123 21.44 5.47 7.80
CA LYS A 123 21.40 5.41 6.33
C LYS A 123 20.02 5.73 5.76
N GLY A 124 19.00 5.90 6.60
CA GLY A 124 17.62 6.22 6.20
C GLY A 124 17.06 5.29 5.13
N MET A 125 16.22 5.82 4.26
CA MET A 125 15.60 5.03 3.18
C MET A 125 16.61 4.50 2.15
N LYS A 126 17.71 5.20 1.91
CA LYS A 126 18.77 4.70 1.01
C LYS A 126 19.35 3.38 1.51
N GLY A 127 19.56 3.25 2.82
CA GLY A 127 20.01 2.01 3.44
C GLY A 127 18.98 0.89 3.33
N ALA A 128 17.70 1.20 3.48
CA ALA A 128 16.63 0.23 3.32
C ALA A 128 16.52 -0.28 1.87
N ILE A 129 16.64 0.61 0.88
CA ILE A 129 16.64 0.25 -0.55
C ILE A 129 17.82 -0.68 -0.86
N ALA A 130 19.04 -0.32 -0.46
CA ALA A 130 20.20 -1.14 -0.70
C ALA A 130 20.06 -2.54 -0.05
N LYS A 131 19.50 -2.62 1.14
CA LYS A 131 19.27 -3.88 1.83
C LYS A 131 18.16 -4.72 1.16
N ALA A 132 17.12 -4.08 0.62
CA ALA A 132 16.09 -4.77 -0.15
C ALA A 132 16.66 -5.36 -1.45
N ASP A 133 17.52 -4.62 -2.15
CA ASP A 133 18.21 -5.07 -3.37
C ASP A 133 19.16 -6.26 -3.10
N GLU A 134 19.84 -6.24 -1.94
CA GLU A 134 20.68 -7.36 -1.49
C GLU A 134 19.83 -8.61 -1.25
N LEU A 135 18.77 -8.48 -0.46
CA LEU A 135 17.86 -9.58 -0.17
C LEU A 135 17.20 -10.15 -1.43
N ALA A 136 16.84 -9.29 -2.39
CA ALA A 136 16.24 -9.74 -3.63
C ALA A 136 17.19 -10.60 -4.46
N LYS A 137 18.50 -10.32 -4.45
CA LYS A 137 19.53 -11.16 -5.12
C LYS A 137 19.70 -12.51 -4.45
N GLU A 138 19.53 -12.58 -3.14
CA GLU A 138 19.69 -13.79 -2.35
C GLU A 138 18.40 -14.64 -2.27
N THR A 139 17.24 -14.04 -2.59
CA THR A 139 15.93 -14.69 -2.48
C THR A 139 15.42 -15.12 -3.85
N PRO A 140 15.35 -16.42 -4.13
CA PRO A 140 14.77 -16.91 -5.39
C PRO A 140 13.32 -16.45 -5.57
N ASN A 141 12.91 -16.18 -6.81
CA ASN A 141 11.56 -15.74 -7.17
C ASN A 141 11.12 -14.47 -6.43
N SER A 142 12.05 -13.60 -6.04
CA SER A 142 11.70 -12.32 -5.41
C SER A 142 11.17 -11.32 -6.40
N PHE A 143 10.29 -10.44 -5.92
CA PHE A 143 9.70 -9.33 -6.66
C PHE A 143 9.72 -8.06 -5.80
N ILE A 144 10.28 -6.97 -6.33
CA ILE A 144 10.25 -5.65 -5.70
C ILE A 144 9.18 -4.80 -6.41
N PRO A 145 8.06 -4.46 -5.75
CA PRO A 145 7.03 -3.58 -6.31
C PRO A 145 7.56 -2.22 -6.75
N GLY A 146 8.43 -1.60 -5.97
CA GLY A 146 9.13 -0.37 -6.34
C GLY A 146 8.21 0.84 -6.48
N GLN A 147 7.52 1.23 -5.42
CA GLN A 147 6.48 2.27 -5.42
C GLN A 147 6.86 3.59 -6.11
N PHE A 148 8.15 3.96 -6.09
CA PHE A 148 8.61 5.25 -6.62
C PHE A 148 8.82 5.26 -8.13
N VAL A 149 8.98 4.11 -8.75
CA VAL A 149 9.30 3.96 -10.19
C VAL A 149 8.29 3.11 -10.95
N ASN A 150 7.41 2.41 -10.25
CA ASN A 150 6.43 1.50 -10.86
C ASN A 150 5.25 2.29 -11.44
N PRO A 151 4.99 2.20 -12.77
CA PRO A 151 3.88 2.89 -13.40
C PRO A 151 2.50 2.42 -12.92
N ALA A 152 2.40 1.24 -12.32
CA ALA A 152 1.16 0.76 -11.71
C ALA A 152 0.69 1.64 -10.53
N ASN A 153 1.60 2.37 -9.87
CA ASN A 153 1.26 3.31 -8.82
C ASN A 153 0.37 4.46 -9.35
N PRO A 154 0.80 5.34 -10.26
CA PRO A 154 -0.10 6.36 -10.80
C PRO A 154 -1.31 5.77 -11.54
N GLN A 155 -1.17 4.61 -12.17
CA GLN A 155 -2.26 3.93 -12.85
C GLN A 155 -3.42 3.58 -11.89
N ALA A 156 -3.12 3.17 -10.65
CA ALA A 156 -4.14 2.91 -9.62
C ALA A 156 -5.06 4.11 -9.40
N HIS A 157 -4.48 5.31 -9.35
CA HIS A 157 -5.24 6.55 -9.16
C HIS A 157 -5.97 6.99 -10.42
N TYR A 158 -5.37 6.80 -11.58
CA TYR A 158 -6.00 7.09 -12.87
C TYR A 158 -7.25 6.24 -13.09
N GLU A 159 -7.19 4.95 -12.75
CA GLU A 159 -8.29 4.00 -12.95
C GLU A 159 -9.36 4.04 -11.84
N THR A 160 -9.01 4.46 -10.62
CA THR A 160 -9.92 4.37 -9.48
C THR A 160 -10.17 5.71 -8.79
N THR A 161 -9.18 6.31 -8.13
CA THR A 161 -9.36 7.52 -7.31
C THR A 161 -9.88 8.70 -8.13
N GLY A 162 -9.31 8.93 -9.31
CA GLY A 162 -9.73 10.01 -10.21
C GLY A 162 -11.19 9.87 -10.65
N PRO A 163 -11.62 8.74 -11.24
CA PRO A 163 -13.02 8.52 -11.59
C PRO A 163 -13.99 8.57 -10.42
N GLU A 164 -13.59 8.10 -9.24
CA GLU A 164 -14.43 8.16 -8.05
C GLU A 164 -14.67 9.59 -7.53
N ILE A 165 -13.74 10.52 -7.80
CA ILE A 165 -13.89 11.93 -7.43
C ILE A 165 -14.68 12.69 -8.51
N TYR A 166 -14.45 12.38 -9.78
CA TYR A 166 -14.98 13.15 -10.91
C TYR A 166 -16.43 12.78 -11.27
N ARG A 167 -16.88 11.58 -10.96
CA ARG A 167 -18.26 11.11 -11.25
C ARG A 167 -19.23 11.48 -10.14
#